data_7f282bddf2f720f8d74f2790f380b771
#
_entry.id   7f282bddf2f720f8d74f2790f380b771
#
_cell.length_a   1.000
_cell.length_b   1.000
_cell.length_c   1.000
_cell.angle_alpha   90.00
_cell.angle_beta   90.00
_cell.angle_gamma   90.00
#
_symmetry.space_group_name_H-M   'P 1'
#
loop_
_entity.id
_entity.type
_entity.pdbx_description
1 polymer ?
#
loop_
_entity_poly.entity_id
_entity_poly.type
_entity_poly.pdbx_seq_one_letter_code
_entity_poly.pdbx_strand_id
1 'polypeptide(L)'
;MDGLDLKQMSSMVKVIAEEKDLPEDTVIDVIETAIAAAWRRDNGDKDMNVRAELNMKTGEASVFVSREVIEDGLAYNPATEIPESEAKGKKVGDIVEEEHKVTGFGRVASQTAKQVVIQRLREAERDVVLANFEDKVGTVVTGVVTRVEPKLVRLEIGKASGIMPKSEQIDGEYYSVGSRIKVLVKEIERGERGAQLILTRGSAEFIEYLFRQEVPEIENGTVEIKAIAREAGKRTKIAVSSTVPGVDPVGTFVGGRGVRVQAVMNEIGEREKIDIVNWSDNISEFVREALSPAEIVKVEVDGKKAKVFVTEDQQSIAIGKQGQNVRLASKLTEYDLDIELAKAPEKKKKKNVEDSLLSALEESEEAEAAEKTDEDSAE
;
A
#
# COMPACT_ATOMS: atom_id res chain seq x y z
N MET A 1 -40.43 -36.20 -3.01
CA MET A 1 -39.07 -35.81 -2.62
C MET A 1 -38.85 -34.38 -3.09
N ASP A 2 -38.53 -33.36 -2.37
CA ASP A 2 -38.39 -33.33 -0.95
C ASP A 2 -38.12 -31.86 -0.65
N GLY A 3 -38.96 -31.27 0.14
CA GLY A 3 -38.70 -29.96 0.73
C GLY A 3 -37.45 -30.05 1.61
N LEU A 4 -36.86 -28.92 1.90
CA LEU A 4 -35.75 -28.79 2.83
C LEU A 4 -36.19 -29.34 4.19
N ASP A 5 -35.57 -30.42 4.68
CA ASP A 5 -35.89 -31.00 5.98
C ASP A 5 -35.15 -30.26 7.08
N LEU A 6 -35.82 -29.37 7.77
CA LEU A 6 -35.26 -28.51 8.82
C LEU A 6 -34.68 -29.32 10.01
N LYS A 7 -35.29 -30.50 10.32
CA LYS A 7 -34.77 -31.38 11.39
C LYS A 7 -33.42 -31.98 11.00
N GLN A 8 -33.27 -32.36 9.72
CA GLN A 8 -31.98 -32.86 9.23
C GLN A 8 -30.93 -31.72 9.23
N MET A 9 -31.29 -30.50 8.86
CA MET A 9 -30.37 -29.36 8.91
C MET A 9 -29.86 -29.09 10.32
N SER A 10 -30.76 -29.08 11.32
CA SER A 10 -30.36 -28.89 12.72
C SER A 10 -29.38 -29.97 13.21
N SER A 11 -29.60 -31.24 12.83
CA SER A 11 -28.70 -32.33 13.21
C SER A 11 -27.32 -32.26 12.47
N MET A 12 -27.26 -31.62 11.32
CA MET A 12 -26.02 -31.49 10.54
C MET A 12 -25.15 -30.30 10.98
N VAL A 13 -25.64 -29.36 11.80
CA VAL A 13 -24.87 -28.18 12.23
C VAL A 13 -23.53 -28.56 12.83
N LYS A 14 -23.53 -29.52 13.79
CA LYS A 14 -22.27 -29.97 14.44
C LYS A 14 -21.32 -30.64 13.46
N VAL A 15 -21.85 -31.47 12.57
CA VAL A 15 -21.06 -32.17 11.57
C VAL A 15 -20.40 -31.18 10.63
N ILE A 16 -21.15 -30.17 10.19
CA ILE A 16 -20.64 -29.10 9.30
C ILE A 16 -19.61 -28.24 10.05
N ALA A 17 -19.88 -27.87 11.30
CA ALA A 17 -18.97 -27.08 12.12
C ALA A 17 -17.61 -27.79 12.30
N GLU A 18 -17.63 -29.09 12.64
CA GLU A 18 -16.41 -29.88 12.76
C GLU A 18 -15.69 -30.11 11.42
N GLU A 19 -16.44 -30.44 10.34
CA GLU A 19 -15.84 -30.70 9.02
C GLU A 19 -15.21 -29.43 8.41
N LYS A 20 -15.80 -28.26 8.67
CA LYS A 20 -15.43 -26.97 8.07
C LYS A 20 -14.56 -26.11 8.99
N ASP A 21 -14.26 -26.58 10.20
CA ASP A 21 -13.50 -25.83 11.22
C ASP A 21 -14.17 -24.45 11.52
N LEU A 22 -15.50 -24.45 11.66
CA LEU A 22 -16.31 -23.26 11.91
C LEU A 22 -16.96 -23.33 13.30
N PRO A 23 -17.18 -22.17 13.98
CA PRO A 23 -18.03 -22.13 15.17
C PRO A 23 -19.48 -22.58 14.86
N GLU A 24 -20.10 -23.34 15.77
CA GLU A 24 -21.49 -23.80 15.59
C GLU A 24 -22.45 -22.63 15.36
N ASP A 25 -22.28 -21.51 16.10
CA ASP A 25 -23.11 -20.31 15.95
C ASP A 25 -23.02 -19.73 14.54
N THR A 26 -21.85 -19.74 13.92
CA THR A 26 -21.69 -19.29 12.52
C THR A 26 -22.44 -20.19 11.55
N VAL A 27 -22.44 -21.49 11.77
CA VAL A 27 -23.20 -22.43 10.92
C VAL A 27 -24.71 -22.25 11.10
N ILE A 28 -25.17 -21.97 12.34
CA ILE A 28 -26.57 -21.67 12.62
C ILE A 28 -26.99 -20.40 11.87
N ASP A 29 -26.23 -19.31 11.96
CA ASP A 29 -26.52 -18.04 11.26
C ASP A 29 -26.60 -18.23 9.74
N VAL A 30 -25.69 -19.04 9.16
CA VAL A 30 -25.75 -19.42 7.74
C VAL A 30 -27.07 -20.12 7.39
N ILE A 31 -27.52 -21.05 8.21
CA ILE A 31 -28.76 -21.79 7.99
C ILE A 31 -29.96 -20.84 8.12
N GLU A 32 -30.00 -20.01 9.14
CA GLU A 32 -31.08 -19.02 9.37
C GLU A 32 -31.16 -18.02 8.20
N THR A 33 -30.04 -17.52 7.73
CA THR A 33 -29.96 -16.67 6.52
C THR A 33 -30.55 -17.39 5.29
N ALA A 34 -30.25 -18.68 5.13
CA ALA A 34 -30.77 -19.46 4.01
C ALA A 34 -32.30 -19.72 4.12
N ILE A 35 -32.79 -19.96 5.34
CA ILE A 35 -34.22 -20.08 5.61
C ILE A 35 -34.98 -18.79 5.28
N ALA A 36 -34.44 -17.64 5.72
CA ALA A 36 -35.01 -16.32 5.42
C ALA A 36 -35.03 -16.03 3.90
N ALA A 37 -33.94 -16.38 3.18
CA ALA A 37 -33.87 -16.24 1.73
C ALA A 37 -34.85 -17.15 0.99
N ALA A 38 -35.02 -18.40 1.45
CA ALA A 38 -35.98 -19.33 0.90
C ALA A 38 -37.43 -18.85 1.13
N TRP A 39 -37.72 -18.36 2.33
CA TRP A 39 -39.04 -17.84 2.67
C TRP A 39 -39.44 -16.62 1.81
N ARG A 40 -38.52 -15.65 1.65
CA ARG A 40 -38.70 -14.52 0.71
C ARG A 40 -39.01 -15.01 -0.71
N ARG A 41 -38.32 -16.04 -1.15
CA ARG A 41 -38.54 -16.61 -2.50
C ARG A 41 -39.93 -17.23 -2.68
N ASP A 42 -40.43 -17.92 -1.66
CA ASP A 42 -41.75 -18.53 -1.70
C ASP A 42 -42.87 -17.49 -1.56
N ASN A 43 -42.66 -16.42 -0.80
CA ASN A 43 -43.66 -15.36 -0.57
C ASN A 43 -43.56 -14.18 -1.56
N GLY A 44 -42.61 -14.23 -2.52
CA GLY A 44 -42.66 -13.44 -3.75
C GLY A 44 -42.13 -12.01 -3.68
N ASP A 45 -41.76 -11.51 -2.51
CA ASP A 45 -41.26 -10.14 -2.39
C ASP A 45 -39.77 -10.10 -1.99
N LYS A 46 -38.96 -9.43 -2.82
CA LYS A 46 -37.50 -9.31 -2.63
C LYS A 46 -37.11 -8.24 -1.62
N ASP A 47 -38.00 -7.28 -1.40
CA ASP A 47 -37.73 -6.10 -0.57
C ASP A 47 -38.08 -6.32 0.89
N MET A 48 -38.77 -7.43 1.24
CA MET A 48 -39.10 -7.79 2.61
C MET A 48 -37.87 -7.92 3.51
N ASN A 49 -37.90 -7.27 4.65
CA ASN A 49 -36.94 -7.48 5.73
C ASN A 49 -37.31 -8.74 6.51
N VAL A 50 -36.56 -9.81 6.29
CA VAL A 50 -36.85 -11.13 6.83
C VAL A 50 -35.64 -11.67 7.58
N ARG A 51 -35.84 -12.08 8.83
CA ARG A 51 -34.90 -12.90 9.59
C ARG A 51 -35.54 -14.24 9.95
N ALA A 52 -34.72 -15.24 10.18
CA ALA A 52 -35.17 -16.54 10.63
C ALA A 52 -34.44 -16.95 11.92
N GLU A 53 -35.12 -17.78 12.71
CA GLU A 53 -34.55 -18.41 13.89
C GLU A 53 -34.76 -19.94 13.82
N LEU A 54 -33.69 -20.71 14.03
CA LEU A 54 -33.73 -22.15 14.03
C LEU A 54 -33.64 -22.69 15.48
N ASN A 55 -34.69 -23.37 15.94
CA ASN A 55 -34.64 -24.02 17.22
C ASN A 55 -33.87 -25.35 17.13
N MET A 56 -32.63 -25.34 17.63
CA MET A 56 -31.73 -26.51 17.59
C MET A 56 -32.27 -27.74 18.35
N LYS A 57 -33.21 -27.57 19.29
CA LYS A 57 -33.77 -28.69 20.08
C LYS A 57 -34.92 -29.36 19.37
N THR A 58 -35.82 -28.58 18.74
CA THR A 58 -37.03 -29.09 18.07
C THR A 58 -36.83 -29.28 16.57
N GLY A 59 -35.81 -28.61 15.98
CA GLY A 59 -35.63 -28.52 14.53
C GLY A 59 -36.69 -27.70 13.83
N GLU A 60 -37.45 -26.87 14.56
CA GLU A 60 -38.43 -25.96 14.00
C GLU A 60 -37.82 -24.64 13.67
N ALA A 61 -38.29 -23.98 12.62
CA ALA A 61 -37.86 -22.65 12.26
C ALA A 61 -39.04 -21.67 12.30
N SER A 62 -38.76 -20.47 12.83
CA SER A 62 -39.63 -19.31 12.76
C SER A 62 -39.03 -18.27 11.88
N VAL A 63 -39.85 -17.58 11.10
CA VAL A 63 -39.46 -16.46 10.26
C VAL A 63 -40.14 -15.21 10.75
N PHE A 64 -39.40 -14.15 10.91
CA PHE A 64 -39.85 -12.84 11.37
C PHE A 64 -39.76 -11.85 10.22
N VAL A 65 -40.89 -11.24 9.87
CA VAL A 65 -40.97 -10.16 8.88
C VAL A 65 -41.03 -8.85 9.62
N SER A 66 -40.07 -7.98 9.39
CA SER A 66 -39.97 -6.68 10.04
C SER A 66 -40.41 -5.57 9.09
N ARG A 67 -41.32 -4.69 9.57
CA ARG A 67 -41.78 -3.51 8.84
C ARG A 67 -41.69 -2.28 9.74
N GLU A 68 -41.28 -1.14 9.15
CA GLU A 68 -41.24 0.14 9.85
C GLU A 68 -42.62 0.81 9.85
N VAL A 69 -43.01 1.38 11.00
CA VAL A 69 -44.27 2.12 11.14
C VAL A 69 -44.07 3.52 10.57
N ILE A 70 -44.93 3.89 9.63
CA ILE A 70 -44.94 5.20 8.98
C ILE A 70 -46.26 5.96 9.28
N GLU A 71 -46.31 7.26 9.00
CA GLU A 71 -47.49 8.09 9.13
C GLU A 71 -48.60 7.64 8.17
N ASP A 72 -49.83 7.71 8.66
CA ASP A 72 -51.00 7.40 7.83
C ASP A 72 -51.16 8.37 6.67
N GLY A 73 -51.54 7.83 5.50
CA GLY A 73 -51.80 8.63 4.31
C GLY A 73 -50.57 8.92 3.43
N LEU A 74 -49.40 8.45 3.80
CA LEU A 74 -48.21 8.47 2.93
C LEU A 74 -48.23 7.28 1.95
N ALA A 75 -47.63 7.47 0.79
CA ALA A 75 -47.33 6.35 -0.12
C ALA A 75 -46.20 5.50 0.48
N TYR A 76 -46.41 4.18 0.59
CA TYR A 76 -45.49 3.28 1.26
C TYR A 76 -45.28 1.98 0.50
N ASN A 77 -44.19 1.29 0.84
CA ASN A 77 -43.89 -0.05 0.37
C ASN A 77 -44.42 -1.08 1.38
N PRO A 78 -45.51 -1.82 1.10
CA PRO A 78 -46.09 -2.80 2.04
C PRO A 78 -45.11 -3.92 2.46
N ALA A 79 -44.03 -4.11 1.72
CA ALA A 79 -43.02 -5.11 2.04
C ALA A 79 -42.10 -4.69 3.21
N THR A 80 -41.87 -3.39 3.39
CA THR A 80 -40.93 -2.83 4.37
C THR A 80 -41.57 -1.87 5.36
N GLU A 81 -42.78 -1.38 5.07
CA GLU A 81 -43.46 -0.32 5.83
C GLU A 81 -44.89 -0.73 6.17
N ILE A 82 -45.45 -0.16 7.24
CA ILE A 82 -46.81 -0.36 7.71
C ILE A 82 -47.37 0.96 8.27
N PRO A 83 -48.62 1.38 7.90
CA PRO A 83 -49.24 2.57 8.46
C PRO A 83 -49.47 2.45 9.97
N GLU A 84 -49.40 3.56 10.71
CA GLU A 84 -49.60 3.59 12.18
C GLU A 84 -50.96 3.01 12.58
N SER A 85 -52.02 3.25 11.78
CA SER A 85 -53.37 2.69 11.99
C SER A 85 -53.41 1.16 11.98
N GLU A 86 -52.49 0.50 11.27
CA GLU A 86 -52.40 -0.96 11.18
C GLU A 86 -51.33 -1.56 12.13
N ALA A 87 -50.50 -0.72 12.77
CA ALA A 87 -49.32 -1.11 13.54
C ALA A 87 -49.60 -1.57 14.98
N LYS A 88 -50.85 -1.88 15.33
CA LYS A 88 -51.28 -2.45 16.64
C LYS A 88 -50.75 -1.68 17.86
N GLY A 89 -50.76 -0.35 17.81
CA GLY A 89 -50.39 0.52 18.93
C GLY A 89 -48.89 0.88 19.00
N LYS A 90 -48.12 0.57 17.98
CA LYS A 90 -46.76 1.05 17.74
C LYS A 90 -46.82 2.47 17.15
N LYS A 91 -45.79 3.26 17.36
CA LYS A 91 -45.67 4.63 16.87
C LYS A 91 -44.80 4.71 15.62
N VAL A 92 -44.94 5.78 14.87
CA VAL A 92 -44.10 6.09 13.72
C VAL A 92 -42.59 5.98 14.08
N GLY A 93 -41.82 5.22 13.29
CA GLY A 93 -40.44 4.88 13.52
C GLY A 93 -40.20 3.61 14.34
N ASP A 94 -41.26 3.00 14.92
CA ASP A 94 -41.11 1.69 15.57
C ASP A 94 -41.05 0.57 14.51
N ILE A 95 -40.52 -0.58 14.90
CA ILE A 95 -40.48 -1.78 14.07
C ILE A 95 -41.57 -2.75 14.56
N VAL A 96 -42.39 -3.23 13.64
CA VAL A 96 -43.37 -4.32 13.85
C VAL A 96 -42.77 -5.60 13.26
N GLU A 97 -42.71 -6.65 14.09
CA GLU A 97 -42.31 -7.98 13.66
C GLU A 97 -43.53 -8.92 13.65
N GLU A 98 -43.70 -9.64 12.56
CA GLU A 98 -44.68 -10.69 12.43
C GLU A 98 -44.00 -12.06 12.34
N GLU A 99 -44.34 -12.97 13.25
CA GLU A 99 -43.79 -14.32 13.28
C GLU A 99 -44.60 -15.27 12.38
N HIS A 100 -43.90 -16.02 11.53
CA HIS A 100 -44.45 -17.05 10.66
C HIS A 100 -43.69 -18.37 10.92
N LYS A 101 -44.45 -19.42 11.30
CA LYS A 101 -43.89 -20.78 11.44
C LYS A 101 -43.65 -21.39 10.07
N VAL A 102 -42.47 -21.95 9.89
CA VAL A 102 -42.06 -22.58 8.63
C VAL A 102 -42.27 -24.08 8.72
N THR A 103 -43.17 -24.62 7.90
CA THR A 103 -43.46 -26.05 7.85
C THR A 103 -42.78 -26.79 6.69
N GLY A 104 -42.16 -26.04 5.77
CA GLY A 104 -41.42 -26.55 4.62
C GLY A 104 -41.30 -25.50 3.52
N PHE A 105 -40.53 -25.82 2.48
CA PHE A 105 -40.30 -24.94 1.34
C PHE A 105 -40.65 -25.64 0.02
N GLY A 106 -41.12 -24.87 -0.95
CA GLY A 106 -41.25 -25.31 -2.34
C GLY A 106 -39.90 -25.63 -2.97
N ARG A 107 -39.90 -26.31 -4.12
CA ARG A 107 -38.67 -26.75 -4.82
C ARG A 107 -37.71 -25.59 -5.14
N VAL A 108 -38.24 -24.46 -5.59
CA VAL A 108 -37.45 -23.29 -5.97
C VAL A 108 -36.81 -22.64 -4.75
N ALA A 109 -37.57 -22.49 -3.66
CA ALA A 109 -37.07 -21.94 -2.40
C ALA A 109 -36.01 -22.86 -1.77
N SER A 110 -36.23 -24.18 -1.77
CA SER A 110 -35.27 -25.18 -1.32
C SER A 110 -33.96 -25.11 -2.11
N GLN A 111 -34.01 -24.91 -3.43
CA GLN A 111 -32.82 -24.72 -4.25
C GLN A 111 -32.11 -23.41 -3.93
N THR A 112 -32.85 -22.34 -3.68
CA THR A 112 -32.31 -21.05 -3.24
C THR A 112 -31.60 -21.20 -1.89
N ALA A 113 -32.24 -21.82 -0.90
CA ALA A 113 -31.63 -22.09 0.40
C ALA A 113 -30.32 -22.85 0.27
N LYS A 114 -30.30 -23.94 -0.52
CA LYS A 114 -29.08 -24.71 -0.76
C LYS A 114 -27.94 -23.87 -1.34
N GLN A 115 -28.23 -22.99 -2.30
CA GLN A 115 -27.23 -22.10 -2.88
C GLN A 115 -26.70 -21.09 -1.84
N VAL A 116 -27.58 -20.51 -1.03
CA VAL A 116 -27.21 -19.57 0.03
C VAL A 116 -26.33 -20.25 1.07
N VAL A 117 -26.70 -21.44 1.54
CA VAL A 117 -25.87 -22.21 2.49
C VAL A 117 -24.47 -22.45 1.93
N ILE A 118 -24.36 -22.95 0.69
CA ILE A 118 -23.05 -23.22 0.08
C ILE A 118 -22.21 -21.95 -0.03
N GLN A 119 -22.82 -20.84 -0.44
CA GLN A 119 -22.12 -19.57 -0.58
C GLN A 119 -21.66 -19.03 0.77
N ARG A 120 -22.53 -18.97 1.77
CA ARG A 120 -22.24 -18.45 3.10
C ARG A 120 -21.25 -19.30 3.88
N LEU A 121 -21.29 -20.61 3.76
CA LEU A 121 -20.28 -21.49 4.35
C LEU A 121 -18.90 -21.22 3.75
N ARG A 122 -18.81 -21.03 2.44
CA ARG A 122 -17.54 -20.66 1.78
C ARG A 122 -17.02 -19.29 2.23
N GLU A 123 -17.91 -18.34 2.45
CA GLU A 123 -17.56 -17.01 2.97
C GLU A 123 -17.01 -17.15 4.40
N ALA A 124 -17.74 -17.87 5.28
CA ALA A 124 -17.33 -18.12 6.67
C ALA A 124 -15.99 -18.87 6.77
N GLU A 125 -15.81 -19.96 5.99
CA GLU A 125 -14.51 -20.65 5.89
C GLU A 125 -13.37 -19.70 5.52
N ARG A 126 -13.63 -18.83 4.54
CA ARG A 126 -12.64 -17.84 4.10
C ARG A 126 -12.31 -16.85 5.21
N ASP A 127 -13.32 -16.34 5.92
CA ASP A 127 -13.13 -15.36 6.98
C ASP A 127 -12.29 -15.94 8.14
N VAL A 128 -12.53 -17.19 8.54
CA VAL A 128 -11.72 -17.89 9.54
C VAL A 128 -10.28 -18.08 9.06
N VAL A 129 -10.10 -18.51 7.81
CA VAL A 129 -8.75 -18.64 7.24
C VAL A 129 -8.04 -17.28 7.21
N LEU A 130 -8.74 -16.20 6.86
CA LEU A 130 -8.15 -14.86 6.76
C LEU A 130 -7.88 -14.24 8.14
N ALA A 131 -8.67 -14.54 9.17
CA ALA A 131 -8.37 -14.11 10.54
C ALA A 131 -6.98 -14.60 10.99
N ASN A 132 -6.54 -15.78 10.55
CA ASN A 132 -5.19 -16.30 10.81
C ASN A 132 -4.08 -15.51 10.06
N PHE A 133 -4.44 -14.57 9.21
CA PHE A 133 -3.50 -13.69 8.49
C PHE A 133 -3.47 -12.25 9.03
N GLU A 134 -4.29 -11.90 10.02
CA GLU A 134 -4.25 -10.57 10.64
C GLU A 134 -2.86 -10.27 11.23
N ASP A 135 -2.27 -11.24 11.92
CA ASP A 135 -0.91 -11.13 12.47
C ASP A 135 0.19 -11.17 11.40
N LYS A 136 -0.15 -11.50 10.15
CA LYS A 136 0.81 -11.56 9.03
C LYS A 136 0.77 -10.35 8.12
N VAL A 137 -0.11 -9.39 8.37
CA VAL A 137 -0.10 -8.11 7.66
C VAL A 137 1.25 -7.42 7.90
N GLY A 138 1.86 -6.91 6.82
CA GLY A 138 3.21 -6.35 6.85
C GLY A 138 4.35 -7.38 6.79
N THR A 139 4.05 -8.69 6.75
CA THR A 139 5.07 -9.73 6.59
C THR A 139 5.11 -10.30 5.19
N VAL A 140 6.27 -10.84 4.80
CA VAL A 140 6.44 -11.51 3.51
C VAL A 140 6.19 -13.01 3.65
N VAL A 141 5.39 -13.52 2.75
CA VAL A 141 5.03 -14.93 2.65
C VAL A 141 5.32 -15.46 1.25
N THR A 142 5.45 -16.78 1.13
CA THR A 142 5.58 -17.42 -0.19
C THR A 142 4.20 -17.85 -0.68
N GLY A 143 3.82 -17.38 -1.86
CA GLY A 143 2.59 -17.77 -2.54
C GLY A 143 2.84 -18.51 -3.84
N VAL A 144 1.88 -19.33 -4.26
CA VAL A 144 1.87 -20.00 -5.56
C VAL A 144 0.92 -19.26 -6.49
N VAL A 145 1.39 -18.85 -7.66
CA VAL A 145 0.56 -18.19 -8.67
C VAL A 145 -0.45 -19.21 -9.22
N THR A 146 -1.74 -18.97 -9.01
CA THR A 146 -2.82 -19.85 -9.49
C THR A 146 -3.46 -19.33 -10.78
N ARG A 147 -3.48 -18.00 -10.97
CA ARG A 147 -4.06 -17.38 -12.16
C ARG A 147 -3.45 -16.02 -12.43
N VAL A 148 -3.23 -15.73 -13.71
CA VAL A 148 -2.76 -14.44 -14.19
C VAL A 148 -3.85 -13.82 -15.07
N GLU A 149 -4.31 -12.64 -14.68
CA GLU A 149 -5.32 -11.85 -15.38
C GLU A 149 -4.73 -10.46 -15.76
N PRO A 150 -5.27 -9.76 -16.75
CA PRO A 150 -4.71 -8.47 -17.19
C PRO A 150 -4.60 -7.41 -16.08
N LYS A 151 -5.50 -7.44 -15.09
CA LYS A 151 -5.58 -6.45 -14.01
C LYS A 151 -5.05 -6.93 -12.67
N LEU A 152 -4.89 -8.24 -12.47
CA LEU A 152 -4.46 -8.82 -11.21
C LEU A 152 -3.85 -10.22 -11.38
N VAL A 153 -3.03 -10.61 -10.41
CA VAL A 153 -2.51 -11.97 -10.27
C VAL A 153 -3.12 -12.58 -9.00
N ARG A 154 -3.60 -13.84 -9.11
CA ARG A 154 -4.11 -14.60 -7.96
C ARG A 154 -3.03 -15.54 -7.46
N LEU A 155 -2.90 -15.57 -6.14
CA LEU A 155 -1.94 -16.43 -5.46
C LEU A 155 -2.65 -17.24 -4.38
N GLU A 156 -2.15 -18.44 -4.16
CA GLU A 156 -2.52 -19.29 -3.03
C GLU A 156 -1.39 -19.26 -1.99
N ILE A 157 -1.76 -19.00 -0.74
CA ILE A 157 -0.86 -18.90 0.41
C ILE A 157 -1.35 -19.86 1.49
N GLY A 158 -0.87 -21.09 1.45
CA GLY A 158 -1.41 -22.16 2.28
C GLY A 158 -2.87 -22.45 1.95
N LYS A 159 -3.78 -22.21 2.91
CA LYS A 159 -5.23 -22.37 2.70
C LYS A 159 -5.91 -21.07 2.22
N ALA A 160 -5.21 -19.93 2.25
CA ALA A 160 -5.77 -18.63 1.86
C ALA A 160 -5.53 -18.34 0.37
N SER A 161 -6.45 -17.57 -0.20
CA SER A 161 -6.30 -17.00 -1.55
C SER A 161 -6.12 -15.50 -1.44
N GLY A 162 -5.10 -14.96 -2.12
CA GLY A 162 -4.83 -13.54 -2.20
C GLY A 162 -4.82 -13.04 -3.64
N ILE A 163 -4.96 -11.75 -3.80
CA ILE A 163 -4.85 -11.06 -5.08
C ILE A 163 -3.73 -10.01 -5.03
N MET A 164 -3.04 -9.86 -6.13
CA MET A 164 -2.03 -8.82 -6.34
C MET A 164 -2.50 -7.98 -7.53
N PRO A 165 -3.16 -6.82 -7.28
CA PRO A 165 -3.59 -5.89 -8.32
C PRO A 165 -2.41 -5.39 -9.17
N LYS A 166 -2.66 -4.89 -10.37
CA LYS A 166 -1.60 -4.39 -11.27
C LYS A 166 -0.75 -3.28 -10.64
N SER A 167 -1.34 -2.44 -9.81
CA SER A 167 -0.64 -1.38 -9.06
C SER A 167 0.35 -1.91 -8.01
N GLU A 168 0.15 -3.15 -7.54
CA GLU A 168 0.97 -3.82 -6.53
C GLU A 168 2.01 -4.77 -7.12
N GLN A 169 2.04 -4.90 -8.45
CA GLN A 169 3.00 -5.71 -9.19
C GLN A 169 4.28 -4.91 -9.52
N ILE A 170 5.35 -5.62 -9.74
CA ILE A 170 6.58 -5.04 -10.30
C ILE A 170 6.39 -4.87 -11.82
N ASP A 171 6.63 -3.66 -12.33
CA ASP A 171 6.46 -3.38 -13.75
C ASP A 171 7.47 -4.18 -14.60
N GLY A 172 6.93 -4.91 -15.57
CA GLY A 172 7.73 -5.78 -16.44
C GLY A 172 8.14 -7.12 -15.83
N GLU A 173 7.70 -7.47 -14.60
CA GLU A 173 7.89 -8.81 -14.06
C GLU A 173 6.90 -9.80 -14.69
N TYR A 174 7.40 -11.00 -14.95
CA TYR A 174 6.62 -12.07 -15.55
C TYR A 174 6.14 -13.05 -14.48
N TYR A 175 4.83 -13.21 -14.38
CA TYR A 175 4.20 -14.16 -13.45
C TYR A 175 3.71 -15.38 -14.25
N SER A 176 4.13 -16.59 -13.84
CA SER A 176 3.72 -17.84 -14.46
C SER A 176 2.88 -18.66 -13.51
N VAL A 177 1.78 -19.24 -14.00
CA VAL A 177 0.94 -20.14 -13.21
C VAL A 177 1.79 -21.33 -12.71
N GLY A 178 1.67 -21.64 -11.40
CA GLY A 178 2.46 -22.67 -10.73
C GLY A 178 3.79 -22.17 -10.14
N SER A 179 4.25 -20.95 -10.48
CA SER A 179 5.47 -20.39 -9.87
C SER A 179 5.26 -20.02 -8.41
N ARG A 180 6.31 -20.20 -7.59
CA ARG A 180 6.36 -19.76 -6.21
C ARG A 180 7.08 -18.42 -6.16
N ILE A 181 6.44 -17.42 -5.56
CA ILE A 181 6.99 -16.07 -5.42
C ILE A 181 6.80 -15.56 -4.00
N LYS A 182 7.73 -14.74 -3.54
CA LYS A 182 7.59 -14.01 -2.28
C LYS A 182 6.68 -12.81 -2.50
N VAL A 183 5.74 -12.58 -1.60
CA VAL A 183 4.83 -11.44 -1.63
C VAL A 183 4.64 -10.90 -0.22
N LEU A 184 4.49 -9.61 -0.07
CA LEU A 184 4.12 -8.99 1.20
C LEU A 184 2.59 -8.98 1.32
N VAL A 185 2.08 -9.39 2.46
CA VAL A 185 0.66 -9.25 2.82
C VAL A 185 0.42 -7.79 3.18
N LYS A 186 -0.19 -7.04 2.27
CA LYS A 186 -0.39 -5.60 2.43
C LYS A 186 -1.53 -5.31 3.41
N GLU A 187 -2.67 -5.92 3.18
CA GLU A 187 -3.88 -5.73 3.96
C GLU A 187 -4.89 -6.84 3.70
N ILE A 188 -5.90 -6.93 4.57
CA ILE A 188 -7.09 -7.76 4.39
C ILE A 188 -8.22 -6.84 4.00
N GLU A 189 -8.63 -6.88 2.74
CA GLU A 189 -9.77 -6.11 2.24
C GLU A 189 -11.06 -6.89 2.50
N ARG A 190 -12.05 -6.25 3.15
CA ARG A 190 -13.38 -6.80 3.40
C ARG A 190 -14.39 -6.10 2.51
N GLY A 191 -14.80 -6.77 1.44
CA GLY A 191 -15.77 -6.25 0.47
C GLY A 191 -17.05 -7.08 0.40
N GLU A 192 -17.98 -6.68 -0.45
CA GLU A 192 -19.27 -7.37 -0.66
C GLU A 192 -19.14 -8.84 -1.09
N ARG A 193 -18.00 -9.23 -1.64
CA ARG A 193 -17.71 -10.62 -2.07
C ARG A 193 -16.90 -11.42 -1.03
N GLY A 194 -16.94 -10.97 0.23
CA GLY A 194 -16.16 -11.52 1.33
C GLY A 194 -14.76 -10.91 1.43
N ALA A 195 -14.03 -11.33 2.46
CA ALA A 195 -12.68 -10.87 2.71
C ALA A 195 -11.66 -11.51 1.74
N GLN A 196 -10.60 -10.76 1.39
CA GLN A 196 -9.50 -11.23 0.55
C GLN A 196 -8.17 -10.60 0.96
N LEU A 197 -7.06 -11.33 0.79
CA LEU A 197 -5.72 -10.79 1.00
C LEU A 197 -5.31 -9.93 -0.18
N ILE A 198 -4.89 -8.71 0.10
CA ILE A 198 -4.19 -7.87 -0.88
C ILE A 198 -2.69 -8.08 -0.69
N LEU A 199 -2.05 -8.48 -1.76
CA LEU A 199 -0.64 -8.82 -1.81
C LEU A 199 0.12 -7.81 -2.63
N THR A 200 1.36 -7.53 -2.26
CA THR A 200 2.22 -6.61 -3.00
C THR A 200 3.64 -7.14 -3.17
N ARG A 201 4.23 -6.84 -4.31
CA ARG A 201 5.67 -6.88 -4.58
C ARG A 201 6.20 -5.51 -4.98
N GLY A 202 5.27 -4.56 -5.26
CA GLY A 202 5.57 -3.21 -5.74
C GLY A 202 5.81 -2.19 -4.62
N SER A 203 5.54 -2.51 -3.36
CA SER A 203 5.65 -1.57 -2.25
C SER A 203 7.10 -1.35 -1.77
N ALA A 204 7.33 -0.26 -1.02
CA ALA A 204 8.62 0.03 -0.40
C ALA A 204 8.94 -0.95 0.73
N GLU A 205 7.93 -1.35 1.50
CA GLU A 205 8.04 -2.30 2.62
C GLU A 205 8.51 -3.68 2.15
N PHE A 206 8.17 -4.07 0.92
CA PHE A 206 8.69 -5.31 0.34
C PHE A 206 10.21 -5.27 0.15
N ILE A 207 10.74 -4.14 -0.33
CA ILE A 207 12.20 -3.91 -0.46
C ILE A 207 12.86 -3.87 0.93
N GLU A 208 12.25 -3.16 1.88
CA GLU A 208 12.75 -3.10 3.26
C GLU A 208 12.87 -4.49 3.86
N TYR A 209 11.85 -5.33 3.70
CA TYR A 209 11.89 -6.72 4.17
C TYR A 209 13.04 -7.51 3.53
N LEU A 210 13.22 -7.39 2.21
CA LEU A 210 14.30 -8.09 1.52
C LEU A 210 15.68 -7.67 2.04
N PHE A 211 15.89 -6.37 2.27
CA PHE A 211 17.14 -5.90 2.89
C PHE A 211 17.33 -6.40 4.31
N ARG A 212 16.28 -6.47 5.12
CA ARG A 212 16.35 -7.05 6.47
C ARG A 212 16.81 -8.51 6.47
N GLN A 213 16.49 -9.27 5.43
CA GLN A 213 16.96 -10.65 5.28
C GLN A 213 18.44 -10.74 4.88
N GLU A 214 18.93 -9.79 4.08
CA GLU A 214 20.29 -9.80 3.54
C GLU A 214 21.30 -9.03 4.42
N VAL A 215 20.83 -8.15 5.30
CA VAL A 215 21.61 -7.24 6.13
C VAL A 215 21.28 -7.44 7.61
N PRO A 216 21.88 -8.43 8.29
CA PRO A 216 21.60 -8.70 9.70
C PRO A 216 21.91 -7.53 10.66
N GLU A 217 22.76 -6.59 10.20
CA GLU A 217 23.09 -5.37 10.93
C GLU A 217 21.88 -4.43 11.13
N ILE A 218 20.80 -4.61 10.37
CA ILE A 218 19.53 -3.90 10.58
C ILE A 218 18.83 -4.45 11.83
N GLU A 219 18.80 -5.78 12.01
CA GLU A 219 18.13 -6.40 13.16
C GLU A 219 18.81 -6.08 14.50
N ASN A 220 20.13 -5.99 14.49
CA ASN A 220 20.89 -5.62 15.69
C ASN A 220 20.99 -4.09 15.90
N GLY A 221 20.38 -3.29 15.02
CA GLY A 221 20.29 -1.85 15.13
C GLY A 221 21.59 -1.10 14.83
N THR A 222 22.63 -1.73 14.25
CA THR A 222 23.87 -1.07 13.86
C THR A 222 23.68 -0.11 12.70
N VAL A 223 22.84 -0.49 11.74
CA VAL A 223 22.41 0.33 10.60
C VAL A 223 20.91 0.32 10.46
N GLU A 224 20.35 1.37 9.87
CA GLU A 224 18.91 1.51 9.71
C GLU A 224 18.55 2.12 8.36
N ILE A 225 17.37 1.76 7.86
CA ILE A 225 16.74 2.37 6.70
C ILE A 225 15.91 3.56 7.19
N LYS A 226 16.23 4.76 6.70
CA LYS A 226 15.52 6.00 7.05
C LYS A 226 14.37 6.31 6.11
N ALA A 227 14.55 6.06 4.82
CA ALA A 227 13.53 6.30 3.81
C ALA A 227 13.74 5.41 2.58
N ILE A 228 12.65 5.10 1.89
CA ILE A 228 12.65 4.38 0.61
C ILE A 228 11.73 5.10 -0.36
N ALA A 229 12.26 5.44 -1.54
CA ALA A 229 11.46 5.93 -2.66
C ALA A 229 11.57 4.94 -3.82
N ARG A 230 10.42 4.35 -4.24
CA ARG A 230 10.39 3.26 -5.21
C ARG A 230 9.49 3.56 -6.40
N GLU A 231 9.97 3.21 -7.57
CA GLU A 231 9.19 2.99 -8.78
C GLU A 231 9.44 1.53 -9.20
N ALA A 232 8.55 0.64 -8.77
CA ALA A 232 8.68 -0.81 -8.94
C ALA A 232 8.95 -1.21 -10.39
N GLY A 233 9.96 -2.05 -10.59
CA GLY A 233 10.41 -2.49 -11.92
C GLY A 233 11.27 -1.48 -12.69
N LYS A 234 11.55 -0.31 -12.10
CA LYS A 234 12.37 0.75 -12.73
C LYS A 234 13.57 1.14 -11.87
N ARG A 235 13.32 1.80 -10.75
CA ARG A 235 14.39 2.28 -9.86
C ARG A 235 13.89 2.48 -8.43
N THR A 236 14.75 2.18 -7.48
CA THR A 236 14.54 2.40 -6.05
C THR A 236 15.69 3.18 -5.46
N LYS A 237 15.40 4.18 -4.63
CA LYS A 237 16.39 4.88 -3.80
C LYS A 237 16.14 4.57 -2.33
N ILE A 238 17.20 4.27 -1.60
CA ILE A 238 17.15 3.91 -0.19
C ILE A 238 18.13 4.80 0.56
N ALA A 239 17.63 5.54 1.55
CA ALA A 239 18.44 6.34 2.46
C ALA A 239 18.74 5.51 3.71
N VAL A 240 20.01 5.36 4.03
CA VAL A 240 20.48 4.54 5.14
C VAL A 240 21.38 5.35 6.08
N SER A 241 21.36 4.98 7.35
CA SER A 241 22.25 5.60 8.35
C SER A 241 22.86 4.53 9.25
N SER A 242 23.94 4.88 9.92
CA SER A 242 24.55 4.08 10.99
C SER A 242 24.30 4.73 12.35
N THR A 243 23.96 3.91 13.33
CA THR A 243 23.85 4.30 14.74
C THR A 243 25.21 4.21 15.46
N VAL A 244 26.17 3.49 14.84
CA VAL A 244 27.50 3.25 15.41
C VAL A 244 28.55 4.08 14.66
N PRO A 245 29.33 4.92 15.35
CA PRO A 245 30.40 5.70 14.71
C PRO A 245 31.43 4.80 14.01
N GLY A 246 31.84 5.21 12.79
CA GLY A 246 32.85 4.50 12.01
C GLY A 246 32.32 3.32 11.19
N VAL A 247 31.03 3.00 11.26
CA VAL A 247 30.41 2.02 10.37
C VAL A 247 29.88 2.73 9.12
N ASP A 248 30.30 2.29 7.95
CA ASP A 248 29.78 2.75 6.66
C ASP A 248 28.43 2.06 6.38
N PRO A 249 27.30 2.78 6.44
CA PRO A 249 25.99 2.18 6.22
C PRO A 249 25.81 1.77 4.76
N VAL A 250 26.27 2.57 3.80
CA VAL A 250 26.13 2.26 2.36
C VAL A 250 26.92 1.00 2.01
N GLY A 251 28.17 0.92 2.46
CA GLY A 251 28.99 -0.27 2.27
C GLY A 251 28.40 -1.52 2.90
N THR A 252 27.75 -1.39 4.07
CA THR A 252 27.06 -2.50 4.77
C THR A 252 25.89 -3.02 3.95
N PHE A 253 25.04 -2.14 3.38
CA PHE A 253 23.90 -2.54 2.55
C PHE A 253 24.32 -3.09 1.19
N VAL A 254 25.35 -2.52 0.57
CA VAL A 254 25.88 -3.02 -0.70
C VAL A 254 26.50 -4.41 -0.51
N GLY A 255 27.25 -4.59 0.58
CA GLY A 255 27.97 -5.81 0.87
C GLY A 255 29.25 -5.95 0.04
N GLY A 256 30.12 -6.90 0.41
CA GLY A 256 31.35 -7.15 -0.31
C GLY A 256 31.12 -7.44 -1.79
N ARG A 257 31.67 -6.63 -2.69
CA ARG A 257 31.48 -6.72 -4.16
C ARG A 257 30.00 -6.64 -4.60
N GLY A 258 29.13 -6.01 -3.82
CA GLY A 258 27.71 -5.84 -4.15
C GLY A 258 26.83 -7.07 -3.94
N VAL A 259 27.28 -8.10 -3.24
CA VAL A 259 26.54 -9.38 -3.09
C VAL A 259 25.17 -9.18 -2.47
N ARG A 260 25.03 -8.36 -1.42
CA ARG A 260 23.75 -8.16 -0.71
C ARG A 260 22.73 -7.43 -1.58
N VAL A 261 23.13 -6.30 -2.16
CA VAL A 261 22.21 -5.55 -3.07
C VAL A 261 21.85 -6.38 -4.30
N GLN A 262 22.78 -7.19 -4.82
CA GLN A 262 22.51 -8.07 -5.95
C GLN A 262 21.53 -9.19 -5.59
N ALA A 263 21.58 -9.74 -4.37
CA ALA A 263 20.61 -10.73 -3.89
C ALA A 263 19.18 -10.15 -3.87
N VAL A 264 19.01 -8.91 -3.38
CA VAL A 264 17.73 -8.20 -3.44
C VAL A 264 17.30 -7.93 -4.88
N MET A 265 18.20 -7.45 -5.73
CA MET A 265 17.90 -7.20 -7.15
C MET A 265 17.49 -8.47 -7.92
N ASN A 266 18.08 -9.62 -7.60
CA ASN A 266 17.70 -10.89 -8.20
C ASN A 266 16.27 -11.31 -7.83
N GLU A 267 15.83 -11.02 -6.60
CA GLU A 267 14.45 -11.32 -6.16
C GLU A 267 13.41 -10.44 -6.87
N ILE A 268 13.69 -9.14 -7.08
CA ILE A 268 12.73 -8.19 -7.69
C ILE A 268 12.85 -8.09 -9.21
N GLY A 269 13.83 -8.78 -9.79
CA GLY A 269 14.17 -8.70 -11.20
C GLY A 269 15.25 -7.65 -11.48
N GLU A 270 16.23 -8.02 -12.30
CA GLU A 270 17.45 -7.22 -12.58
C GLU A 270 17.19 -5.87 -13.28
N ARG A 271 15.96 -5.63 -13.73
CA ARG A 271 15.57 -4.37 -14.39
C ARG A 271 15.46 -3.21 -13.42
N GLU A 272 15.05 -3.47 -12.18
CA GLU A 272 14.93 -2.46 -11.14
C GLU A 272 16.31 -2.20 -10.52
N LYS A 273 16.82 -0.98 -10.70
CA LYS A 273 18.09 -0.57 -10.12
C LYS A 273 17.88 0.00 -8.72
N ILE A 274 18.77 -0.33 -7.79
CA ILE A 274 18.73 0.14 -6.41
C ILE A 274 19.90 1.07 -6.16
N ASP A 275 19.61 2.32 -5.79
CA ASP A 275 20.59 3.31 -5.34
C ASP A 275 20.52 3.39 -3.81
N ILE A 276 21.62 3.14 -3.15
CA ILE A 276 21.76 3.25 -1.70
C ILE A 276 22.56 4.52 -1.42
N VAL A 277 21.99 5.43 -0.61
CA VAL A 277 22.57 6.74 -0.31
C VAL A 277 22.64 6.98 1.19
N ASN A 278 23.58 7.81 1.63
CA ASN A 278 23.64 8.22 3.03
C ASN A 278 22.46 9.13 3.37
N TRP A 279 21.86 8.89 4.52
CA TRP A 279 20.95 9.82 5.13
C TRP A 279 21.70 10.84 5.97
N SER A 280 21.28 12.09 5.99
CA SER A 280 21.83 13.16 6.83
C SER A 280 20.70 13.99 7.44
N ASP A 281 20.89 14.42 8.69
CA ASP A 281 20.02 15.41 9.34
C ASP A 281 20.08 16.77 8.63
N ASN A 282 21.21 17.06 7.98
CA ASN A 282 21.37 18.26 7.16
C ASN A 282 20.68 18.05 5.82
N ILE A 283 19.55 18.73 5.62
CA ILE A 283 18.73 18.60 4.41
C ILE A 283 19.51 18.89 3.12
N SER A 284 20.42 19.89 3.15
CA SER A 284 21.22 20.22 1.95
C SER A 284 22.17 19.08 1.57
N GLU A 285 22.73 18.39 2.55
CA GLU A 285 23.57 17.21 2.34
C GLU A 285 22.72 16.03 1.88
N PHE A 286 21.57 15.79 2.54
CA PHE A 286 20.69 14.69 2.18
C PHE A 286 20.13 14.83 0.77
N VAL A 287 19.74 16.03 0.33
CA VAL A 287 19.30 16.30 -1.05
C VAL A 287 20.45 16.02 -2.05
N ARG A 288 21.68 16.39 -1.70
CA ARG A 288 22.86 16.10 -2.52
C ARG A 288 23.06 14.60 -2.71
N GLU A 289 23.05 13.84 -1.62
CA GLU A 289 23.16 12.38 -1.64
C GLU A 289 21.99 11.74 -2.40
N ALA A 290 20.76 12.20 -2.17
CA ALA A 290 19.55 11.67 -2.82
C ALA A 290 19.57 11.84 -4.35
N LEU A 291 20.26 12.86 -4.87
CA LEU A 291 20.39 13.10 -6.32
C LEU A 291 21.53 12.31 -6.96
N SER A 292 22.33 11.57 -6.17
CA SER A 292 23.35 10.68 -6.72
C SER A 292 22.81 9.86 -7.90
N PRO A 293 23.58 9.66 -8.99
CA PRO A 293 25.02 9.95 -9.15
C PRO A 293 25.36 11.37 -9.67
N ALA A 294 24.41 12.32 -9.67
CA ALA A 294 24.68 13.69 -10.13
C ALA A 294 25.55 14.46 -9.11
N GLU A 295 26.50 15.24 -9.62
CA GLU A 295 27.32 16.14 -8.81
C GLU A 295 26.60 17.49 -8.62
N ILE A 296 26.35 17.84 -7.35
CA ILE A 296 25.61 19.04 -6.97
C ILE A 296 26.55 20.14 -6.51
N VAL A 297 26.49 21.31 -7.12
CA VAL A 297 27.30 22.48 -6.77
C VAL A 297 26.81 23.07 -5.44
N LYS A 298 25.51 23.36 -5.34
CA LYS A 298 24.90 24.01 -4.18
C LYS A 298 23.44 23.58 -4.03
N VAL A 299 22.97 23.57 -2.79
CA VAL A 299 21.55 23.40 -2.45
C VAL A 299 21.12 24.57 -1.57
N GLU A 300 20.04 25.20 -1.92
CA GLU A 300 19.36 26.25 -1.14
C GLU A 300 17.99 25.75 -0.72
N VAL A 301 17.75 25.70 0.58
CA VAL A 301 16.50 25.18 1.17
C VAL A 301 15.64 26.35 1.64
N ASP A 302 14.39 26.40 1.20
CA ASP A 302 13.39 27.34 1.65
C ASP A 302 12.07 26.61 1.97
N GLY A 303 11.80 26.47 3.26
CA GLY A 303 10.66 25.69 3.75
C GLY A 303 10.71 24.24 3.30
N LYS A 304 9.74 23.79 2.50
CA LYS A 304 9.67 22.43 1.90
C LYS A 304 10.17 22.38 0.46
N LYS A 305 10.81 23.45 -0.02
CA LYS A 305 11.41 23.52 -1.36
C LYS A 305 12.91 23.56 -1.27
N ALA A 306 13.59 22.95 -2.21
CA ALA A 306 15.03 23.00 -2.31
C ALA A 306 15.43 23.30 -3.77
N LYS A 307 16.15 24.42 -3.98
CA LYS A 307 16.78 24.75 -5.24
C LYS A 307 18.15 24.09 -5.31
N VAL A 308 18.34 23.32 -6.33
CA VAL A 308 19.55 22.51 -6.53
C VAL A 308 20.30 23.05 -7.74
N PHE A 309 21.48 23.58 -7.52
CA PHE A 309 22.33 24.16 -8.56
C PHE A 309 23.32 23.13 -9.07
N VAL A 310 23.29 22.88 -10.36
CA VAL A 310 24.16 21.92 -11.05
C VAL A 310 24.87 22.56 -12.22
N THR A 311 25.97 21.96 -12.65
CA THR A 311 26.63 22.33 -13.91
C THR A 311 25.84 21.81 -15.10
N GLU A 312 26.06 22.37 -16.29
CA GLU A 312 25.31 22.02 -17.51
C GLU A 312 25.41 20.52 -17.86
N ASP A 313 26.58 19.92 -17.68
CA ASP A 313 26.82 18.47 -17.88
C ASP A 313 26.11 17.59 -16.86
N GLN A 314 25.87 18.07 -15.64
CA GLN A 314 25.20 17.33 -14.58
C GLN A 314 23.67 17.45 -14.59
N GLN A 315 23.11 18.46 -15.28
CA GLN A 315 21.69 18.72 -15.29
C GLN A 315 20.86 17.51 -15.76
N SER A 316 21.27 16.91 -16.87
CA SER A 316 20.58 15.73 -17.42
C SER A 316 20.65 14.52 -16.48
N ILE A 317 21.74 14.37 -15.72
CA ILE A 317 21.94 13.28 -14.74
C ILE A 317 21.08 13.55 -13.51
N ALA A 318 21.04 14.78 -13.01
CA ALA A 318 20.25 15.18 -11.85
C ALA A 318 18.74 14.99 -12.11
N ILE A 319 18.26 15.37 -13.28
CA ILE A 319 16.88 15.15 -13.68
C ILE A 319 16.61 13.67 -13.93
N GLY A 320 17.51 13.00 -14.63
CA GLY A 320 17.36 11.61 -15.05
C GLY A 320 16.35 11.39 -16.16
N LYS A 321 16.28 10.16 -16.68
CA LYS A 321 15.34 9.78 -17.76
C LYS A 321 13.90 10.02 -17.31
N GLN A 322 13.17 10.86 -18.07
CA GLN A 322 11.76 11.24 -17.76
C GLN A 322 11.58 11.85 -16.34
N GLY A 323 12.59 12.51 -15.82
CA GLY A 323 12.54 13.10 -14.48
C GLY A 323 12.59 12.09 -13.33
N GLN A 324 13.00 10.84 -13.59
CA GLN A 324 12.98 9.78 -12.59
C GLN A 324 13.89 10.06 -11.40
N ASN A 325 15.11 10.56 -11.65
CA ASN A 325 16.07 10.77 -10.57
C ASN A 325 15.60 11.86 -9.60
N VAL A 326 15.21 13.03 -10.13
CA VAL A 326 14.70 14.14 -9.31
C VAL A 326 13.38 13.76 -8.59
N ARG A 327 12.47 13.04 -9.27
CA ARG A 327 11.20 12.61 -8.66
C ARG A 327 11.40 11.62 -7.51
N LEU A 328 12.31 10.65 -7.66
CA LEU A 328 12.65 9.72 -6.58
C LEU A 328 13.40 10.43 -5.45
N ALA A 329 14.31 11.34 -5.75
CA ALA A 329 15.01 12.13 -4.75
C ALA A 329 14.04 13.04 -3.96
N SER A 330 13.08 13.67 -4.65
CA SER A 330 12.02 14.46 -4.01
C SER A 330 11.16 13.63 -3.07
N LYS A 331 10.74 12.41 -3.49
CA LYS A 331 10.00 11.49 -2.62
C LYS A 331 10.83 11.00 -1.44
N LEU A 332 12.11 10.72 -1.65
CA LEU A 332 13.02 10.21 -0.63
C LEU A 332 13.28 11.24 0.48
N THR A 333 13.45 12.50 0.08
CA THR A 333 13.76 13.62 0.97
C THR A 333 12.52 14.31 1.53
N GLU A 334 11.34 14.08 0.93
CA GLU A 334 10.08 14.79 1.20
C GLU A 334 10.15 16.30 0.93
N TYR A 335 11.03 16.71 0.00
CA TYR A 335 11.19 18.08 -0.45
C TYR A 335 10.86 18.20 -1.94
N ASP A 336 10.30 19.35 -2.34
CA ASP A 336 10.10 19.72 -3.73
C ASP A 336 11.42 20.24 -4.29
N LEU A 337 12.02 19.49 -5.22
CA LEU A 337 13.35 19.76 -5.74
C LEU A 337 13.27 20.46 -7.11
N ASP A 338 13.85 21.66 -7.21
CA ASP A 338 13.97 22.43 -8.44
C ASP A 338 15.43 22.46 -8.90
N ILE A 339 15.69 21.95 -10.11
CA ILE A 339 17.04 21.84 -10.67
C ILE A 339 17.35 23.06 -11.53
N GLU A 340 18.26 23.89 -11.08
CA GLU A 340 18.71 25.12 -11.76
C GLU A 340 20.19 25.00 -12.20
N LEU A 341 20.53 25.69 -13.25
CA LEU A 341 21.95 25.79 -13.65
C LEU A 341 22.71 26.72 -12.70
N ALA A 342 23.84 26.26 -12.21
CA ALA A 342 24.75 27.10 -11.46
C ALA A 342 25.26 28.23 -12.38
N LYS A 343 25.09 29.48 -11.95
CA LYS A 343 25.76 30.59 -12.64
C LYS A 343 27.25 30.30 -12.63
N ALA A 344 27.89 30.29 -13.80
CA ALA A 344 29.31 30.17 -13.91
C ALA A 344 29.94 31.19 -12.93
N PRO A 345 30.90 30.77 -12.08
CA PRO A 345 31.61 31.73 -11.26
C PRO A 345 32.14 32.81 -12.21
N GLU A 346 31.75 34.07 -11.97
CA GLU A 346 32.38 35.18 -12.68
C GLU A 346 33.87 34.93 -12.56
N LYS A 347 34.50 34.64 -13.68
CA LYS A 347 35.97 34.59 -13.75
C LYS A 347 36.37 35.94 -13.21
N LYS A 348 36.81 36.04 -11.95
CA LYS A 348 37.58 37.17 -11.47
C LYS A 348 38.66 37.34 -12.52
N LYS A 349 38.56 38.40 -13.33
CA LYS A 349 39.62 38.76 -14.28
C LYS A 349 40.86 38.66 -13.44
N LYS A 350 41.72 37.64 -13.71
CA LYS A 350 43.08 37.68 -13.22
C LYS A 350 43.58 39.03 -13.71
N LYS A 351 43.79 40.02 -12.81
CA LYS A 351 44.56 41.21 -13.16
C LYS A 351 45.80 40.66 -13.81
N ASN A 352 45.93 40.93 -15.08
CA ASN A 352 47.12 40.54 -15.81
C ASN A 352 48.31 41.07 -15.00
N VAL A 353 49.26 40.20 -14.74
CA VAL A 353 50.50 40.60 -14.04
C VAL A 353 51.14 41.78 -14.79
N GLU A 354 50.92 41.87 -16.14
CA GLU A 354 51.32 42.97 -16.98
C GLU A 354 50.61 44.30 -16.63
N ASP A 355 49.27 44.32 -16.37
CA ASP A 355 48.55 45.51 -15.93
C ASP A 355 48.96 45.97 -14.54
N SER A 356 49.32 45.04 -13.66
CA SER A 356 49.81 45.35 -12.30
C SER A 356 51.28 45.84 -12.32
N LEU A 357 52.08 45.37 -13.29
CA LEU A 357 53.44 45.85 -13.52
C LEU A 357 53.45 47.22 -14.22
N LEU A 358 52.58 47.45 -15.17
CA LEU A 358 52.41 48.77 -15.84
C LEU A 358 51.97 49.83 -14.83
N SER A 359 50.98 49.57 -13.97
CA SER A 359 50.57 50.51 -12.93
C SER A 359 51.66 50.82 -11.90
N ALA A 360 52.48 49.83 -11.56
CA ALA A 360 53.61 50.02 -10.64
C ALA A 360 54.80 50.78 -11.30
N LEU A 361 55.00 50.67 -12.62
CA LEU A 361 55.95 51.43 -13.37
C LEU A 361 55.52 52.91 -13.54
N GLU A 362 54.24 53.15 -13.80
CA GLU A 362 53.72 54.50 -13.89
C GLU A 362 53.78 55.23 -12.53
N GLU A 363 53.47 54.55 -11.40
CA GLU A 363 53.63 55.10 -10.05
C GLU A 363 55.11 55.42 -9.72
N SER A 364 56.08 54.62 -10.21
CA SER A 364 57.50 54.88 -10.00
C SER A 364 58.05 56.03 -10.88
N GLU A 365 57.57 56.20 -12.11
CA GLU A 365 57.87 57.30 -12.97
C GLU A 365 57.31 58.65 -12.47
N GLU A 366 56.08 58.63 -11.90
CA GLU A 366 55.50 59.84 -11.28
C GLU A 366 56.25 60.23 -9.98
N ALA A 367 56.68 59.25 -9.21
CA ALA A 367 57.53 59.53 -8.00
C ALA A 367 58.92 60.12 -8.35
N GLU A 368 59.60 59.61 -9.41
CA GLU A 368 60.86 60.17 -9.88
C GLU A 368 60.68 61.54 -10.52
N ALA A 369 59.57 61.81 -11.15
CA ALA A 369 59.28 63.14 -11.70
C ALA A 369 59.00 64.18 -10.62
N ALA A 370 58.39 63.77 -9.49
CA ALA A 370 58.10 64.62 -8.34
C ALA A 370 59.41 64.96 -7.57
N GLU A 371 60.37 64.05 -7.44
CA GLU A 371 61.63 64.32 -6.79
C GLU A 371 62.54 65.26 -7.60
N LYS A 372 62.46 65.25 -8.94
CA LYS A 372 63.25 66.16 -9.81
C LYS A 372 62.72 67.60 -9.83
N THR A 373 61.48 67.85 -9.42
CA THR A 373 60.90 69.19 -9.34
C THR A 373 61.16 69.88 -8.01
N ASP A 374 61.56 69.14 -6.96
CA ASP A 374 61.90 69.72 -5.66
C ASP A 374 63.43 70.08 -5.55
N GLU A 375 64.26 69.51 -6.41
CA GLU A 375 65.70 69.93 -6.46
C GLU A 375 65.98 71.17 -7.28
N ASP A 376 65.09 71.58 -8.24
CA ASP A 376 65.24 72.79 -9.06
C ASP A 376 64.65 74.06 -8.40
N SER A 377 64.16 73.99 -7.19
CA SER A 377 63.52 75.15 -6.44
C SER A 377 64.39 75.59 -5.24
N ALA A 378 65.66 75.06 -5.10
CA ALA A 378 66.55 75.36 -4.00
C ALA A 378 67.95 75.90 -4.44
N GLU A 379 68.05 76.69 -5.59
CA GLU A 379 69.20 77.60 -5.88
C GLU A 379 68.71 79.02 -6.06
#